data_33d932ad0ab601414e249615c4d7fb6b
#
_entry.id   33d932ad0ab601414e249615c4d7fb6b
#
_cell.length_a   1.000
_cell.length_b   1.000
_cell.length_c   1.000
_cell.angle_alpha   90.00
_cell.angle_beta   90.00
_cell.angle_gamma   90.00
#
_symmetry.space_group_name_H-M   'P 1'
#
loop_
_entity.id
_entity.type
_entity.pdbx_description
1 polymer ?
#
loop_
_entity_poly.entity_id
_entity_poly.type
_entity_poly.pdbx_seq_one_letter_code
_entity_poly.pdbx_strand_id
1 'polypeptide(L)'
;SWAHRELQLKDFNLKQCLFGEHLLIRYPDAPVILVESEKTAIVMSHFIPNYVWVATGGINGCFKEEFVHSLKGRDVTLIPDLGATQLWKEKSIILTRICSRVVVSDMLEQIATEEEQSKGLDISDYYLFSPSKHQILQMMIEKNPLLQNLIDALGLELIDAQQMTEST
;
A
#
# COMPACT_ATOMS: atom_id res chain seq x y z
N SER A 1 -13.58 20.97 3.02
CA SER A 1 -13.12 22.31 2.64
C SER A 1 -11.68 22.54 3.08
N TRP A 2 -10.93 23.41 2.39
CA TRP A 2 -9.53 23.71 2.70
C TRP A 2 -9.46 24.79 3.78
N ALA A 3 -8.63 24.59 4.80
CA ALA A 3 -8.50 25.51 5.94
C ALA A 3 -8.23 26.98 5.50
N HIS A 4 -7.38 27.20 4.50
CA HIS A 4 -7.09 28.55 4.00
C HIS A 4 -8.32 29.25 3.38
N ARG A 5 -9.26 28.50 2.80
CA ARG A 5 -10.53 29.03 2.28
C ARG A 5 -11.49 29.41 3.41
N GLU A 6 -11.63 28.52 4.41
CA GLU A 6 -12.46 28.79 5.58
C GLU A 6 -11.94 29.99 6.38
N LEU A 7 -10.63 30.12 6.51
CA LEU A 7 -9.98 31.21 7.21
C LEU A 7 -9.81 32.47 6.34
N GLN A 8 -10.26 32.46 5.08
CA GLN A 8 -10.17 33.55 4.12
C GLN A 8 -8.76 34.17 4.00
N LEU A 9 -7.72 33.31 4.02
CA LEU A 9 -6.33 33.76 3.94
C LEU A 9 -6.00 34.19 2.51
N LYS A 10 -5.94 35.52 2.27
CA LYS A 10 -5.78 36.10 0.92
C LYS A 10 -4.39 35.83 0.30
N ASP A 11 -3.36 35.78 1.13
CA ASP A 11 -1.97 35.60 0.69
C ASP A 11 -1.45 34.17 0.89
N PHE A 12 -2.36 33.19 1.04
CA PHE A 12 -1.98 31.80 1.24
C PHE A 12 -1.54 31.17 -0.09
N ASN A 13 -0.27 30.80 -0.15
CA ASN A 13 0.30 30.05 -1.27
C ASN A 13 0.31 28.55 -0.94
N LEU A 14 -0.66 27.80 -1.50
CA LEU A 14 -0.73 26.36 -1.31
C LEU A 14 0.37 25.68 -2.14
N LYS A 15 1.34 25.11 -1.45
CA LYS A 15 2.32 24.19 -2.05
C LYS A 15 1.95 22.76 -1.68
N GLN A 16 1.54 21.99 -2.68
CA GLN A 16 1.28 20.55 -2.50
C GLN A 16 2.60 19.77 -2.58
N CYS A 17 2.65 18.66 -1.89
CA CYS A 17 3.75 17.68 -1.94
C CYS A 17 3.17 16.29 -1.71
N LEU A 18 3.97 15.25 -1.90
CA LEU A 18 3.58 13.90 -1.54
C LEU A 18 3.46 13.77 -0.02
N PHE A 19 2.42 13.10 0.44
CA PHE A 19 2.38 12.69 1.85
C PHE A 19 3.55 11.73 2.13
N GLY A 20 4.21 11.89 3.28
CA GLY A 20 5.38 11.07 3.62
C GLY A 20 6.71 11.49 2.93
N GLU A 21 6.72 12.55 2.10
CA GLU A 21 7.89 13.01 1.35
C GLU A 21 9.13 13.23 2.23
N HIS A 22 8.97 13.70 3.45
CA HIS A 22 10.06 13.93 4.41
C HIS A 22 10.83 12.64 4.75
N LEU A 23 10.21 11.46 4.61
CA LEU A 23 10.85 10.17 4.87
C LEU A 23 11.85 9.80 3.76
N LEU A 24 11.69 10.34 2.55
CA LEU A 24 12.63 10.11 1.46
C LEU A 24 14.03 10.62 1.77
N ILE A 25 14.13 11.73 2.51
CA ILE A 25 15.43 12.27 2.95
C ILE A 25 16.02 11.39 4.06
N ARG A 26 15.18 10.87 4.94
CA ARG A 26 15.63 10.05 6.08
C ARG A 26 16.10 8.66 5.65
N TYR A 27 15.51 8.12 4.57
CA TYR A 27 15.80 6.79 4.04
C TYR A 27 16.16 6.87 2.54
N PRO A 28 17.34 7.39 2.19
CA PRO A 28 17.71 7.69 0.80
C PRO A 28 17.81 6.46 -0.10
N ASP A 29 18.18 5.32 0.45
CA ASP A 29 18.41 4.09 -0.32
C ASP A 29 17.21 3.11 -0.32
N ALA A 30 16.20 3.36 0.52
CA ALA A 30 15.04 2.48 0.60
C ALA A 30 14.16 2.61 -0.65
N PRO A 31 13.64 1.49 -1.20
CA PRO A 31 12.69 1.55 -2.30
C PRO A 31 11.40 2.24 -1.85
N VAL A 32 10.72 2.87 -2.80
CA VAL A 32 9.54 3.70 -2.52
C VAL A 32 8.29 3.03 -3.05
N ILE A 33 7.22 3.06 -2.25
CA ILE A 33 5.88 2.71 -2.72
C ILE A 33 5.01 3.96 -2.71
N LEU A 34 4.38 4.23 -3.86
CA LEU A 34 3.45 5.33 -4.05
C LEU A 34 2.02 4.79 -4.12
N VAL A 35 1.16 5.27 -3.22
CA VAL A 35 -0.25 4.91 -3.11
C VAL A 35 -1.15 6.13 -3.25
N GLU A 36 -2.46 5.94 -3.31
CA GLU A 36 -3.40 7.03 -3.48
C GLU A 36 -3.61 7.81 -2.19
N SER A 37 -3.94 7.13 -1.09
CA SER A 37 -4.35 7.77 0.15
C SER A 37 -3.28 7.75 1.23
N GLU A 38 -3.31 8.77 2.08
CA GLU A 38 -2.47 8.89 3.27
C GLU A 38 -2.74 7.75 4.27
N LYS A 39 -4.01 7.32 4.38
CA LYS A 39 -4.43 6.16 5.20
C LYS A 39 -3.64 4.93 4.77
N THR A 40 -3.64 4.64 3.48
CA THR A 40 -2.96 3.47 2.91
C THR A 40 -1.46 3.52 3.19
N ALA A 41 -0.83 4.68 2.98
CA ALA A 41 0.60 4.86 3.25
C ALA A 41 0.95 4.60 4.74
N ILE A 42 0.14 5.12 5.67
CA ILE A 42 0.36 4.93 7.11
C ILE A 42 0.19 3.46 7.49
N VAL A 43 -0.93 2.85 7.09
CA VAL A 43 -1.24 1.45 7.44
C VAL A 43 -0.17 0.52 6.89
N MET A 44 0.18 0.66 5.62
CA MET A 44 1.12 -0.23 4.97
C MET A 44 2.56 -0.03 5.45
N SER A 45 2.94 1.16 5.91
CA SER A 45 4.25 1.38 6.54
C SER A 45 4.43 0.56 7.83
N HIS A 46 3.33 0.21 8.50
CA HIS A 46 3.35 -0.68 9.66
C HIS A 46 3.53 -2.16 9.23
N PHE A 47 2.77 -2.60 8.21
CA PHE A 47 2.81 -4.00 7.76
C PHE A 47 4.06 -4.34 6.94
N ILE A 48 4.55 -3.40 6.15
CA ILE A 48 5.72 -3.60 5.27
C ILE A 48 6.71 -2.43 5.47
N PRO A 49 7.46 -2.42 6.58
CA PRO A 49 8.31 -1.29 6.99
C PRO A 49 9.58 -1.11 6.16
N ASN A 50 9.93 -2.08 5.30
CA ASN A 50 11.17 -2.03 4.50
C ASN A 50 11.10 -1.06 3.31
N TYR A 51 9.96 -0.41 3.10
CA TYR A 51 9.72 0.57 2.03
C TYR A 51 9.40 1.93 2.62
N VAL A 52 9.73 2.98 1.88
CA VAL A 52 9.17 4.31 2.15
C VAL A 52 7.82 4.43 1.45
N TRP A 53 6.77 4.52 2.23
CA TRP A 53 5.41 4.69 1.74
C TRP A 53 5.07 6.17 1.63
N VAL A 54 4.67 6.59 0.43
CA VAL A 54 4.24 7.95 0.14
C VAL A 54 2.87 7.94 -0.56
N ALA A 55 2.12 9.03 -0.44
CA ALA A 55 0.80 9.10 -1.07
C ALA A 55 0.62 10.37 -1.90
N THR A 56 -0.22 10.25 -2.95
CA THR A 56 -0.56 11.36 -3.85
C THR A 56 -1.64 12.29 -3.31
N GLY A 57 -2.42 11.84 -2.30
CA GLY A 57 -3.56 12.58 -1.76
C GLY A 57 -4.82 12.49 -2.63
N GLY A 58 -4.96 11.45 -3.43
CA GLY A 58 -6.13 11.13 -4.24
C GLY A 58 -5.81 10.70 -5.67
N ILE A 59 -6.80 10.12 -6.36
CA ILE A 59 -6.67 9.55 -7.71
C ILE A 59 -6.13 10.53 -8.75
N ASN A 60 -6.43 11.82 -8.60
CA ASN A 60 -5.93 12.90 -9.45
C ASN A 60 -4.72 13.61 -8.86
N GLY A 61 -4.16 13.07 -7.79
CA GLY A 61 -3.19 13.71 -6.93
C GLY A 61 -1.91 14.21 -7.59
N CYS A 62 -0.85 14.25 -6.81
CA CYS A 62 0.40 14.96 -7.12
C CYS A 62 1.25 14.29 -8.22
N PHE A 63 0.73 14.15 -9.45
CA PHE A 63 1.50 13.66 -10.62
C PHE A 63 2.08 14.79 -11.48
N LYS A 64 2.18 16.02 -10.96
CA LYS A 64 2.93 17.09 -11.63
C LYS A 64 4.40 17.00 -11.24
N GLU A 65 5.28 17.35 -12.17
CA GLU A 65 6.74 17.25 -11.99
C GLU A 65 7.21 17.97 -10.72
N GLU A 66 6.66 19.14 -10.42
CA GLU A 66 6.98 19.92 -9.22
C GLU A 66 6.66 19.20 -7.90
N PHE A 67 5.66 18.28 -7.90
CA PHE A 67 5.26 17.54 -6.70
C PHE A 67 5.97 16.20 -6.56
N VAL A 68 6.35 15.59 -7.68
CA VAL A 68 7.01 14.27 -7.68
C VAL A 68 8.54 14.37 -7.79
N HIS A 69 9.08 15.58 -7.82
CA HIS A 69 10.53 15.82 -7.95
C HIS A 69 11.36 15.16 -6.83
N SER A 70 10.79 15.03 -5.65
CA SER A 70 11.40 14.34 -4.51
C SER A 70 11.66 12.85 -4.76
N LEU A 71 11.02 12.25 -5.77
CA LEU A 71 11.23 10.87 -6.21
C LEU A 71 12.38 10.71 -7.20
N LYS A 72 13.09 11.79 -7.53
CA LYS A 72 14.19 11.77 -8.51
C LYS A 72 15.26 10.74 -8.11
N GLY A 73 15.61 9.88 -9.06
CA GLY A 73 16.63 8.85 -8.87
C GLY A 73 16.21 7.66 -8.01
N ARG A 74 14.94 7.59 -7.57
CA ARG A 74 14.45 6.51 -6.70
C ARG A 74 13.86 5.37 -7.53
N ASP A 75 13.85 4.19 -6.94
CA ASP A 75 13.05 3.05 -7.41
C ASP A 75 11.65 3.17 -6.83
N VAL A 76 10.65 3.32 -7.69
CA VAL A 76 9.27 3.60 -7.29
C VAL A 76 8.34 2.53 -7.82
N THR A 77 7.60 1.91 -6.92
CA THR A 77 6.47 1.03 -7.26
C THR A 77 5.17 1.77 -6.92
N LEU A 78 4.29 1.88 -7.89
CA LEU A 78 2.95 2.43 -7.72
C LEU A 78 1.98 1.29 -7.45
N ILE A 79 1.17 1.41 -6.40
CA ILE A 79 0.08 0.48 -6.11
C ILE A 79 -1.22 1.29 -6.11
N PRO A 80 -1.88 1.40 -7.26
CA PRO A 80 -3.17 2.08 -7.38
C PRO A 80 -4.28 1.29 -6.68
N ASP A 81 -5.33 1.99 -6.28
CA ASP A 81 -6.56 1.36 -5.82
C ASP A 81 -7.22 0.59 -6.98
N LEU A 82 -8.08 -0.38 -6.67
CA LEU A 82 -8.80 -1.17 -7.66
C LEU A 82 -9.54 -0.28 -8.67
N GLY A 83 -9.37 -0.59 -9.95
CA GLY A 83 -9.94 0.15 -11.06
C GLY A 83 -9.14 1.38 -11.49
N ALA A 84 -8.06 1.77 -10.78
CA ALA A 84 -7.25 2.93 -11.10
C ALA A 84 -5.96 2.59 -11.89
N THR A 85 -5.64 1.31 -12.08
CA THR A 85 -4.36 0.87 -12.65
C THR A 85 -4.06 1.47 -14.02
N GLN A 86 -5.03 1.49 -14.94
CA GLN A 86 -4.83 2.06 -16.27
C GLN A 86 -4.56 3.57 -16.22
N LEU A 87 -5.33 4.30 -15.42
CA LEU A 87 -5.12 5.73 -15.21
C LEU A 87 -3.73 6.03 -14.63
N TRP A 88 -3.27 5.20 -13.69
CA TRP A 88 -1.98 5.38 -13.07
C TRP A 88 -0.81 5.01 -13.99
N LYS A 89 -0.98 4.03 -14.88
CA LYS A 89 -0.02 3.75 -15.96
C LYS A 89 0.20 4.98 -16.85
N GLU A 90 -0.87 5.67 -17.23
CA GLU A 90 -0.78 6.89 -18.04
C GLU A 90 -0.12 8.04 -17.27
N LYS A 91 -0.52 8.28 -16.02
CA LYS A 91 0.02 9.36 -15.18
C LYS A 91 1.48 9.12 -14.77
N SER A 92 1.89 7.86 -14.61
CA SER A 92 3.26 7.51 -14.19
C SER A 92 4.33 7.79 -15.24
N ILE A 93 3.95 8.11 -16.49
CA ILE A 93 4.90 8.46 -17.55
C ILE A 93 5.84 9.60 -17.13
N ILE A 94 5.34 10.56 -16.32
CA ILE A 94 6.19 11.64 -15.80
C ILE A 94 7.30 11.11 -14.87
N LEU A 95 7.01 10.08 -14.09
CA LEU A 95 7.97 9.47 -13.16
C LEU A 95 9.09 8.74 -13.90
N THR A 96 8.83 8.16 -15.07
CA THR A 96 9.85 7.45 -15.85
C THR A 96 10.99 8.37 -16.33
N ARG A 97 10.76 9.69 -16.32
CA ARG A 97 11.77 10.68 -16.72
C ARG A 97 12.70 11.07 -15.58
N ILE A 98 12.28 10.85 -14.33
CA ILE A 98 13.00 11.35 -13.14
C ILE A 98 13.45 10.24 -12.20
N CYS A 99 12.73 9.12 -12.13
CA CYS A 99 13.06 7.99 -11.28
C CYS A 99 14.05 7.02 -11.97
N SER A 100 14.80 6.26 -11.19
CA SER A 100 15.68 5.19 -11.71
C SER A 100 14.87 4.02 -12.24
N ARG A 101 13.78 3.69 -11.58
CA ARG A 101 12.86 2.63 -11.99
C ARG A 101 11.44 3.00 -11.59
N VAL A 102 10.48 2.68 -12.47
CA VAL A 102 9.05 2.86 -12.20
C VAL A 102 8.31 1.59 -12.57
N VAL A 103 7.53 1.08 -11.65
CA VAL A 103 6.64 -0.07 -11.85
C VAL A 103 5.24 0.31 -11.40
N VAL A 104 4.24 0.07 -12.22
CA VAL A 104 2.83 0.17 -11.82
C VAL A 104 2.32 -1.25 -11.61
N SER A 105 1.99 -1.58 -10.38
CA SER A 105 1.48 -2.90 -10.02
C SER A 105 0.00 -3.03 -10.39
N ASP A 106 -0.35 -4.16 -10.99
CA ASP A 106 -1.73 -4.58 -11.23
C ASP A 106 -2.14 -5.74 -10.31
N MET A 107 -1.39 -5.93 -9.22
CA MET A 107 -1.57 -7.03 -8.28
C MET A 107 -3.00 -7.07 -7.72
N LEU A 108 -3.58 -5.93 -7.37
CA LEU A 108 -4.93 -5.87 -6.82
C LEU A 108 -5.98 -6.34 -7.84
N GLU A 109 -5.85 -5.96 -9.13
CA GLU A 109 -6.71 -6.45 -10.20
C GLU A 109 -6.60 -7.96 -10.41
N GLN A 110 -5.42 -8.55 -10.20
CA GLN A 110 -5.21 -9.98 -10.36
C GLN A 110 -5.82 -10.83 -9.25
N ILE A 111 -5.92 -10.31 -8.04
CA ILE A 111 -6.43 -11.04 -6.87
C ILE A 111 -7.89 -10.71 -6.54
N ALA A 112 -8.41 -9.58 -7.01
CA ALA A 112 -9.74 -9.10 -6.67
C ALA A 112 -10.85 -9.95 -7.29
N THR A 113 -11.88 -10.20 -6.51
CA THR A 113 -13.15 -10.74 -6.99
C THR A 113 -13.95 -9.66 -7.74
N GLU A 114 -14.95 -10.07 -8.54
CA GLU A 114 -15.83 -9.13 -9.24
C GLU A 114 -16.55 -8.16 -8.28
N GLU A 115 -16.93 -8.65 -7.09
CA GLU A 115 -17.55 -7.81 -6.07
C GLU A 115 -16.59 -6.75 -5.52
N GLU A 116 -15.34 -7.11 -5.26
CA GLU A 116 -14.30 -6.21 -4.74
C GLU A 116 -13.90 -5.14 -5.75
N GLN A 117 -13.87 -5.48 -7.04
CA GLN A 117 -13.58 -4.51 -8.11
C GLN A 117 -14.55 -3.33 -8.10
N SER A 118 -15.82 -3.57 -7.77
CA SER A 118 -16.84 -2.51 -7.70
C SER A 118 -16.66 -1.58 -6.49
N LYS A 119 -15.90 -1.99 -5.46
CA LYS A 119 -15.74 -1.25 -4.19
C LYS A 119 -14.53 -0.32 -4.19
N GLY A 120 -13.63 -0.42 -5.17
CA GLY A 120 -12.43 0.42 -5.25
C GLY A 120 -11.50 0.24 -4.04
N LEU A 121 -11.29 -1.02 -3.59
CA LEU A 121 -10.46 -1.33 -2.43
C LEU A 121 -9.00 -0.97 -2.71
N ASP A 122 -8.29 -0.58 -1.65
CA ASP A 122 -6.85 -0.36 -1.67
C ASP A 122 -6.09 -1.52 -1.01
N ILE A 123 -4.76 -1.53 -1.13
CA ILE A 123 -3.91 -2.59 -0.55
C ILE A 123 -4.08 -2.69 0.97
N SER A 124 -4.33 -1.59 1.69
CA SER A 124 -4.50 -1.63 3.14
C SER A 124 -5.79 -2.33 3.56
N ASP A 125 -6.82 -2.28 2.72
CA ASP A 125 -8.07 -2.99 2.99
C ASP A 125 -7.85 -4.51 3.00
N TYR A 126 -7.03 -5.03 2.08
CA TYR A 126 -6.64 -6.44 2.09
C TYR A 126 -5.87 -6.84 3.34
N TYR A 127 -4.96 -5.98 3.83
CA TYR A 127 -4.20 -6.26 5.05
C TYR A 127 -5.04 -6.13 6.32
N LEU A 128 -5.95 -5.16 6.39
CA LEU A 128 -6.79 -4.92 7.55
C LEU A 128 -7.95 -5.90 7.69
N PHE A 129 -8.51 -6.35 6.56
CA PHE A 129 -9.70 -7.20 6.55
C PHE A 129 -9.42 -8.65 6.15
N SER A 130 -8.15 -8.99 5.83
CA SER A 130 -7.76 -10.38 5.65
C SER A 130 -7.95 -11.15 6.97
N PRO A 131 -8.55 -12.34 6.92
CA PRO A 131 -8.71 -13.15 8.11
C PRO A 131 -7.34 -13.48 8.70
N SER A 132 -7.22 -13.42 10.02
CA SER A 132 -6.01 -13.84 10.71
C SER A 132 -5.73 -15.33 10.46
N LYS A 133 -4.48 -15.77 10.67
CA LYS A 133 -4.12 -17.20 10.54
C LYS A 133 -5.02 -18.11 11.39
N HIS A 134 -5.40 -17.65 12.60
CA HIS A 134 -6.34 -18.36 13.47
C HIS A 134 -7.75 -18.44 12.85
N GLN A 135 -8.23 -17.37 12.25
CA GLN A 135 -9.52 -17.37 11.54
C GLN A 135 -9.47 -18.28 10.31
N ILE A 136 -8.38 -18.26 9.55
CA ILE A 136 -8.18 -19.17 8.41
C ILE A 136 -8.20 -20.62 8.88
N LEU A 137 -7.45 -20.94 9.95
CA LEU A 137 -7.42 -22.29 10.53
C LEU A 137 -8.82 -22.71 10.99
N GLN A 138 -9.56 -21.84 11.67
CA GLN A 138 -10.93 -22.10 12.08
C GLN A 138 -11.87 -22.41 10.89
N MET A 139 -11.77 -21.60 9.83
CA MET A 139 -12.53 -21.85 8.59
C MET A 139 -12.15 -23.19 7.92
N MET A 140 -10.88 -23.58 8.00
CA MET A 140 -10.44 -24.90 7.48
C MET A 140 -11.00 -26.05 8.30
N ILE A 141 -11.01 -25.91 9.63
CA ILE A 141 -11.60 -26.91 10.56
C ILE A 141 -13.11 -27.04 10.33
N GLU A 142 -13.82 -25.95 10.14
CA GLU A 142 -15.25 -25.95 9.83
C GLU A 142 -15.57 -26.68 8.52
N LYS A 143 -14.69 -26.53 7.50
CA LYS A 143 -14.83 -27.24 6.23
C LYS A 143 -14.42 -28.72 6.33
N ASN A 144 -13.49 -29.05 7.21
CA ASN A 144 -13.04 -30.42 7.42
C ASN A 144 -12.75 -30.66 8.92
N PRO A 145 -13.75 -31.15 9.69
CA PRO A 145 -13.59 -31.38 11.14
C PRO A 145 -12.50 -32.40 11.51
N LEU A 146 -12.09 -33.28 10.59
CA LEU A 146 -10.99 -34.20 10.84
C LEU A 146 -9.65 -33.48 11.06
N LEU A 147 -9.52 -32.24 10.57
CA LEU A 147 -8.33 -31.44 10.77
C LEU A 147 -8.10 -31.13 12.27
N GLN A 148 -9.14 -30.87 13.05
CA GLN A 148 -9.03 -30.69 14.50
C GLN A 148 -8.48 -31.94 15.19
N ASN A 149 -8.97 -33.10 14.82
CA ASN A 149 -8.48 -34.38 15.37
C ASN A 149 -7.00 -34.60 15.08
N LEU A 150 -6.56 -34.19 13.89
CA LEU A 150 -5.15 -34.29 13.49
C LEU A 150 -4.28 -33.34 14.30
N ILE A 151 -4.73 -32.08 14.48
CA ILE A 151 -4.04 -31.07 15.29
C ILE A 151 -3.86 -31.58 16.71
N ASP A 152 -4.94 -32.09 17.34
CA ASP A 152 -4.91 -32.60 18.71
C ASP A 152 -4.03 -33.84 18.85
N ALA A 153 -4.12 -34.77 17.90
CA ALA A 153 -3.36 -36.01 17.92
C ALA A 153 -1.83 -35.83 17.75
N LEU A 154 -1.44 -34.79 16.99
CA LEU A 154 -0.02 -34.49 16.68
C LEU A 154 0.53 -33.35 17.52
N GLY A 155 -0.28 -32.69 18.37
CA GLY A 155 0.12 -31.52 19.15
C GLY A 155 0.59 -30.35 18.28
N LEU A 156 -0.09 -30.10 17.15
CA LEU A 156 0.32 -29.03 16.22
C LEU A 156 -0.04 -27.65 16.74
N GLU A 157 0.87 -26.71 16.60
CA GLU A 157 0.66 -25.32 16.96
C GLU A 157 0.80 -24.42 15.73
N LEU A 158 0.02 -23.31 15.72
CA LEU A 158 0.12 -22.31 14.68
C LEU A 158 1.33 -21.40 14.98
N ILE A 159 2.37 -21.48 14.15
CA ILE A 159 3.59 -20.67 14.29
C ILE A 159 3.64 -19.54 13.27
N ASP A 160 4.30 -18.44 13.61
CA ASP A 160 4.62 -17.38 12.67
C ASP A 160 5.89 -17.72 11.87
N ALA A 161 5.90 -17.35 10.58
CA ALA A 161 7.03 -17.62 9.70
C ALA A 161 8.36 -17.03 10.22
N GLN A 162 8.30 -15.99 11.05
CA GLN A 162 9.48 -15.40 11.70
C GLN A 162 10.11 -16.31 12.76
N GLN A 163 9.35 -17.22 13.38
CA GLN A 163 9.87 -18.17 14.35
C GLN A 163 10.61 -19.35 13.71
N MET A 164 10.42 -19.57 12.40
CA MET A 164 11.11 -20.65 11.68
C MET A 164 12.59 -20.34 11.35
N THR A 165 12.97 -19.05 11.32
CA THR A 165 14.34 -18.63 10.99
C THR A 165 15.30 -18.59 12.18
N GLU A 166 14.80 -18.69 13.42
CA GLU A 166 15.62 -18.70 14.64
C GLU A 166 15.99 -20.13 15.12
N SER A 167 15.47 -21.18 14.47
CA SER A 167 15.66 -22.57 14.88
C SER A 167 16.59 -23.37 13.96
N THR A 168 17.33 -22.70 13.07
CA THR A 168 18.36 -23.29 12.18
C THR A 168 19.70 -22.62 12.44
#